data_e41ded5c0d81f9fcb40f71e27ff99a8e
#
_entry.id   e41ded5c0d81f9fcb40f71e27ff99a8e
#
_cell.length_a   1.000
_cell.length_b   1.000
_cell.length_c   1.000
_cell.angle_alpha   90.00
_cell.angle_beta   90.00
_cell.angle_gamma   90.00
#
_symmetry.space_group_name_H-M   'P 1'
#
loop_
_entity.id
_entity.type
_entity.pdbx_description
1 polymer ?
#
loop_
_entity_poly.entity_id
_entity_poly.type
_entity_poly.pdbx_seq_one_letter_code
_entity_poly.pdbx_strand_id
1 'polypeptide(L)'
;MSWTYSVSWLVSLLLVLLTACNSDVPVPASVEFSADRVRLTITRVVTHPFLSRHDLRLTLGGPGGCSSETELFPDTGYVSRRNLYLTRAGLLYVVGQFDARVIDPLHCTITLAEFHTLDRYVTFLGSFDENEQK
;
A
#
# COMPACT_ATOMS: atom_id res chain seq x y z
N MET A 1 -3.87 42.66 40.43
CA MET A 1 -3.74 41.28 40.91
C MET A 1 -4.67 40.35 40.12
N SER A 2 -4.54 40.16 38.82
CA SER A 2 -5.36 39.21 38.05
C SER A 2 -4.85 38.90 36.64
N TRP A 3 -3.56 39.16 36.35
CA TRP A 3 -3.00 38.89 35.02
C TRP A 3 -2.30 37.53 34.85
N THR A 4 -2.08 36.81 35.94
CA THR A 4 -1.34 35.55 35.91
C THR A 4 -2.19 34.33 35.48
N TYR A 5 -3.50 34.41 35.57
CA TYR A 5 -4.38 33.28 35.20
C TYR A 5 -4.67 33.20 33.70
N SER A 6 -4.64 34.31 32.97
CA SER A 6 -4.96 34.35 31.54
C SER A 6 -3.87 33.71 30.66
N VAL A 7 -2.62 33.80 31.06
CA VAL A 7 -1.50 33.24 30.27
C VAL A 7 -1.44 31.73 30.39
N SER A 8 -1.81 31.18 31.55
CA SER A 8 -1.80 29.72 31.78
C SER A 8 -2.84 28.98 30.91
N TRP A 9 -4.00 29.59 30.68
CA TRP A 9 -5.06 29.02 29.84
C TRP A 9 -4.68 29.02 28.37
N LEU A 10 -4.03 30.08 27.90
CA LEU A 10 -3.57 30.18 26.50
C LEU A 10 -2.46 29.19 26.20
N VAL A 11 -1.55 28.95 27.12
CA VAL A 11 -0.46 27.96 26.96
C VAL A 11 -1.03 26.53 26.94
N SER A 12 -2.02 26.23 27.79
CA SER A 12 -2.70 24.91 27.79
C SER A 12 -3.49 24.67 26.51
N LEU A 13 -4.14 25.71 25.95
CA LEU A 13 -4.87 25.58 24.68
C LEU A 13 -3.92 25.38 23.51
N LEU A 14 -2.76 26.03 23.53
CA LEU A 14 -1.74 25.87 22.48
C LEU A 14 -1.10 24.47 22.49
N LEU A 15 -0.90 23.90 23.68
CA LEU A 15 -0.36 22.53 23.82
C LEU A 15 -1.33 21.47 23.30
N VAL A 16 -2.63 21.66 23.47
CA VAL A 16 -3.66 20.74 22.96
C VAL A 16 -3.76 20.77 21.44
N LEU A 17 -3.47 21.92 20.82
CA LEU A 17 -3.46 22.04 19.35
C LEU A 17 -2.24 21.39 18.70
N LEU A 18 -1.15 21.20 19.44
CA LEU A 18 0.06 20.55 18.94
C LEU A 18 0.02 19.01 18.98
N THR A 19 -0.95 18.42 19.68
CA THR A 19 -1.13 16.95 19.75
C THR A 19 -2.01 16.39 18.64
N ALA A 20 -2.57 17.21 17.77
CA ALA A 20 -3.27 16.79 16.57
C ALA A 20 -2.30 16.52 15.39
N CYS A 21 -1.11 15.98 15.64
CA CYS A 21 -0.38 15.27 14.60
C CYS A 21 -1.15 13.98 14.35
N ASN A 22 -2.01 13.99 13.34
CA ASN A 22 -2.55 12.76 12.78
C ASN A 22 -1.35 11.88 12.41
N SER A 23 -1.10 10.85 13.20
CA SER A 23 -0.30 9.74 12.78
C SER A 23 -1.05 9.11 11.61
N ASP A 24 -0.58 9.35 10.39
CA ASP A 24 -1.11 8.71 9.20
C ASP A 24 -1.02 7.20 9.42
N VAL A 25 -2.15 6.61 9.78
CA VAL A 25 -2.24 5.16 9.92
C VAL A 25 -2.22 4.60 8.51
N PRO A 26 -1.26 3.71 8.17
CA PRO A 26 -1.26 3.05 6.88
C PRO A 26 -2.62 2.37 6.67
N VAL A 27 -3.28 2.67 5.57
CA VAL A 27 -4.53 2.00 5.20
C VAL A 27 -4.16 0.78 4.34
N PRO A 28 -4.20 -0.44 4.87
CA PRO A 28 -3.89 -1.62 4.09
C PRO A 28 -5.06 -1.94 3.17
N ALA A 29 -4.79 -2.02 1.87
CA ALA A 29 -5.66 -2.72 0.94
C ALA A 29 -5.15 -4.15 0.82
N SER A 30 -5.96 -5.14 1.19
CA SER A 30 -5.58 -6.54 1.11
C SER A 30 -6.54 -7.31 0.22
N VAL A 31 -5.98 -8.07 -0.70
CA VAL A 31 -6.72 -9.12 -1.43
C VAL A 31 -6.21 -10.45 -0.91
N GLU A 32 -7.07 -11.23 -0.29
CA GLU A 32 -6.75 -12.57 0.16
C GLU A 32 -6.99 -13.54 -0.99
N PHE A 33 -5.92 -14.10 -1.53
CA PHE A 33 -5.96 -15.13 -2.55
C PHE A 33 -6.00 -16.50 -1.87
N SER A 34 -7.19 -17.10 -1.81
CA SER A 34 -7.46 -18.24 -0.92
C SER A 34 -6.98 -19.60 -1.43
N ALA A 35 -6.63 -19.75 -2.71
CA ALA A 35 -6.33 -21.07 -3.27
C ALA A 35 -5.13 -21.77 -2.60
N ASP A 36 -4.10 -20.98 -2.16
CA ASP A 36 -2.88 -21.53 -1.58
C ASP A 36 -2.42 -20.79 -0.31
N ARG A 37 -3.31 -20.15 0.40
CA ARG A 37 -3.00 -19.35 1.59
C ARG A 37 -2.01 -18.20 1.34
N VAL A 38 -1.99 -17.70 0.12
CA VAL A 38 -1.18 -16.54 -0.25
C VAL A 38 -1.94 -15.27 0.07
N ARG A 39 -1.31 -14.37 0.81
CA ARG A 39 -1.85 -13.05 1.12
C ARG A 39 -0.97 -11.99 0.48
N LEU A 40 -1.56 -11.13 -0.33
CA LEU A 40 -0.94 -9.93 -0.85
C LEU A 40 -1.58 -8.72 -0.18
N THR A 41 -0.75 -7.84 0.32
CA THR A 41 -1.20 -6.59 0.95
C THR A 41 -0.46 -5.42 0.32
N ILE A 42 -1.20 -4.42 -0.12
CA ILE A 42 -0.63 -3.13 -0.51
C ILE A 42 -0.93 -2.13 0.61
N THR A 43 0.13 -1.62 1.21
CA THR A 43 0.05 -0.59 2.23
C THR A 43 0.36 0.74 1.58
N ARG A 44 -0.48 1.72 1.84
CA ARG A 44 -0.39 3.07 1.32
C ARG A 44 -0.09 4.02 2.47
N VAL A 45 0.95 4.83 2.30
CA VAL A 45 1.36 5.83 3.27
C VAL A 45 1.35 7.19 2.61
N VAL A 46 0.57 8.11 3.16
CA VAL A 46 0.58 9.52 2.72
C VAL A 46 1.89 10.15 3.16
N THR A 47 2.72 10.53 2.20
CA THR A 47 4.05 11.09 2.50
C THR A 47 4.07 12.60 2.55
N HIS A 48 3.00 13.25 2.07
CA HIS A 48 2.93 14.70 2.06
C HIS A 48 1.50 15.20 2.32
N PRO A 49 1.29 16.09 3.29
CA PRO A 49 -0.06 16.53 3.68
C PRO A 49 -0.79 17.35 2.62
N PHE A 50 -0.06 17.92 1.64
CA PHE A 50 -0.63 18.80 0.61
C PHE A 50 -0.50 18.25 -0.82
N LEU A 51 0.25 17.17 -1.02
CA LEU A 51 0.43 16.55 -2.31
C LEU A 51 -0.21 15.17 -2.31
N SER A 52 -0.94 14.82 -3.35
CA SER A 52 -1.53 13.49 -3.54
C SER A 52 -0.43 12.44 -3.83
N ARG A 53 0.60 12.42 -3.01
CA ARG A 53 1.74 11.53 -3.16
C ARG A 53 1.73 10.50 -2.04
N HIS A 54 1.81 9.25 -2.44
CA HIS A 54 1.77 8.13 -1.53
C HIS A 54 2.94 7.18 -1.82
N ASP A 55 3.57 6.70 -0.77
CA ASP A 55 4.46 5.56 -0.87
C ASP A 55 3.63 4.28 -0.78
N LEU A 56 3.90 3.35 -1.68
CA LEU A 56 3.22 2.08 -1.75
C LEU A 56 4.18 0.95 -1.42
N ARG A 57 3.74 0.03 -0.57
CA ARG A 57 4.49 -1.17 -0.21
C ARG A 57 3.65 -2.41 -0.47
N LEU A 58 4.21 -3.35 -1.22
CA LEU A 58 3.61 -4.65 -1.47
C LEU A 58 4.25 -5.67 -0.53
N THR A 59 3.41 -6.37 0.22
CA THR A 59 3.83 -7.44 1.12
C THR A 59 3.22 -8.76 0.66
N LEU A 60 4.04 -9.78 0.58
CA LEU A 60 3.66 -11.16 0.33
C LEU A 60 3.74 -11.94 1.64
N GLY A 61 2.64 -12.58 2.01
CA GLY A 61 2.59 -13.58 3.06
C GLY A 61 2.13 -14.92 2.50
N GLY A 62 2.70 -16.01 2.96
CA GLY A 62 2.37 -17.33 2.45
C GLY A 62 2.63 -18.46 3.45
N PRO A 63 2.38 -19.70 3.02
CA PRO A 63 2.59 -20.88 3.85
C PRO A 63 4.07 -21.04 4.23
N GLY A 64 4.33 -21.73 5.34
CA GLY A 64 5.70 -21.99 5.80
C GLY A 64 6.43 -20.76 6.34
N GLY A 65 5.71 -19.68 6.73
CA GLY A 65 6.32 -18.46 7.23
C GLY A 65 6.92 -17.57 6.14
N CYS A 66 6.52 -17.77 4.88
CA CYS A 66 6.90 -16.90 3.79
C CYS A 66 6.49 -15.45 4.08
N SER A 67 7.45 -14.55 4.03
CA SER A 67 7.25 -13.10 4.14
C SER A 67 8.26 -12.39 3.26
N SER A 68 7.78 -11.62 2.31
CA SER A 68 8.61 -10.79 1.42
C SER A 68 7.92 -9.46 1.18
N GLU A 69 8.69 -8.41 1.05
CA GLU A 69 8.14 -7.08 0.77
C GLU A 69 8.98 -6.30 -0.25
N THR A 70 8.33 -5.39 -0.95
CA THR A 70 8.99 -4.47 -1.87
C THR A 70 8.24 -3.14 -1.93
N GLU A 71 8.96 -2.08 -2.23
CA GLU A 71 8.33 -0.80 -2.56
C GLU A 71 7.83 -0.83 -3.99
N LEU A 72 6.65 -0.28 -4.20
CA LEU A 72 6.10 -0.01 -5.52
C LEU A 72 6.44 1.42 -5.94
N PHE A 73 6.40 1.70 -7.23
CA PHE A 73 6.57 3.07 -7.68
C PHE A 73 5.45 3.95 -7.13
N PRO A 74 5.79 5.15 -6.64
CA PRO A 74 4.79 6.03 -6.05
C PRO A 74 3.75 6.43 -7.07
N ASP A 75 2.50 6.47 -6.62
CA ASP A 75 1.43 7.00 -7.44
C ASP A 75 1.51 8.51 -7.54
N THR A 76 1.32 9.01 -8.74
CA THR A 76 1.17 10.44 -9.01
C THR A 76 -0.25 10.70 -9.48
N GLY A 77 -1.03 11.38 -8.65
CA GLY A 77 -2.40 11.75 -9.00
C GLY A 77 -3.47 10.73 -8.62
N TYR A 78 -4.57 10.71 -9.36
CA TYR A 78 -5.80 9.98 -9.00
C TYR A 78 -5.80 8.49 -9.38
N VAL A 79 -4.75 7.95 -9.97
CA VAL A 79 -4.72 6.58 -10.49
C VAL A 79 -3.75 5.73 -9.69
N SER A 80 -4.25 5.18 -8.59
CA SER A 80 -3.49 4.24 -7.76
C SER A 80 -3.87 2.78 -7.99
N ARG A 81 -4.57 2.49 -9.07
CA ARG A 81 -5.04 1.14 -9.36
C ARG A 81 -3.88 0.20 -9.68
N ARG A 82 -3.82 -0.91 -8.96
CA ARG A 82 -2.96 -2.06 -9.24
C ARG A 82 -3.83 -3.26 -9.59
N ASN A 83 -3.63 -3.81 -10.76
CA ASN A 83 -4.35 -5.01 -11.19
C ASN A 83 -3.58 -6.26 -10.82
N LEU A 84 -4.30 -7.26 -10.35
CA LEU A 84 -3.76 -8.56 -9.98
C LEU A 84 -4.15 -9.60 -11.02
N TYR A 85 -3.17 -10.34 -11.52
CA TYR A 85 -3.34 -11.40 -12.51
C TYR A 85 -2.63 -12.68 -12.06
N LEU A 86 -3.18 -13.83 -12.47
CA LEU A 86 -2.57 -15.14 -12.27
C LEU A 86 -2.11 -15.70 -13.62
N THR A 87 -0.86 -16.18 -13.68
CA THR A 87 -0.31 -16.87 -14.83
C THR A 87 -0.65 -18.36 -14.79
N ARG A 88 -0.51 -19.05 -15.93
CA ARG A 88 -0.63 -20.51 -16.00
C ARG A 88 0.44 -21.26 -15.18
N ALA A 89 1.57 -20.65 -14.98
CA ALA A 89 2.67 -21.20 -14.17
C ALA A 89 2.49 -20.99 -12.66
N GLY A 90 1.39 -20.34 -12.21
CA GLY A 90 1.14 -20.07 -10.80
C GLY A 90 1.85 -18.83 -10.26
N LEU A 91 2.43 -18.00 -11.12
CA LEU A 91 2.97 -16.69 -10.75
C LEU A 91 1.84 -15.67 -10.67
N LEU A 92 2.01 -14.68 -9.81
CA LEU A 92 1.10 -13.55 -9.70
C LEU A 92 1.77 -12.29 -10.27
N TYR A 93 1.00 -11.51 -11.01
CA TYR A 93 1.44 -10.19 -11.49
C TYR A 93 0.64 -9.10 -10.79
N VAL A 94 1.33 -8.15 -10.20
CA VAL A 94 0.76 -6.88 -9.72
C VAL A 94 1.21 -5.81 -10.69
N VAL A 95 0.26 -5.28 -11.46
CA VAL A 95 0.52 -4.36 -12.56
C VAL A 95 -0.09 -3.01 -12.26
N GLY A 96 0.72 -1.99 -12.20
CA GLY A 96 0.34 -0.60 -12.10
C GLY A 96 0.52 0.16 -13.40
N GLN A 97 0.44 1.48 -13.32
CA GLN A 97 0.63 2.33 -14.48
C GLN A 97 2.11 2.40 -14.91
N PHE A 98 3.02 2.40 -13.96
CA PHE A 98 4.45 2.63 -14.20
C PHE A 98 5.35 1.45 -13.84
N ASP A 99 4.83 0.45 -13.15
CA ASP A 99 5.60 -0.71 -12.73
C ASP A 99 4.78 -2.00 -12.77
N ALA A 100 5.49 -3.10 -12.91
CA ALA A 100 4.93 -4.44 -12.77
C ALA A 100 5.81 -5.26 -11.83
N ARG A 101 5.18 -6.03 -10.94
CA ARG A 101 5.86 -6.96 -10.04
C ARG A 101 5.43 -8.38 -10.36
N VAL A 102 6.41 -9.26 -10.44
CA VAL A 102 6.21 -10.71 -10.55
C VAL A 102 6.42 -11.31 -9.17
N ILE A 103 5.42 -12.05 -8.72
CA ILE A 103 5.40 -12.69 -7.41
C ILE A 103 5.42 -14.19 -7.63
N ASP A 104 6.41 -14.85 -7.03
CA ASP A 104 6.49 -16.29 -6.97
C ASP A 104 6.20 -16.76 -5.54
N PRO A 105 4.99 -17.25 -5.26
CA PRO A 105 4.62 -17.69 -3.92
C PRO A 105 5.40 -18.93 -3.45
N LEU A 106 5.84 -19.78 -4.38
CA LEU A 106 6.60 -21.00 -4.05
C LEU A 106 7.99 -20.67 -3.54
N HIS A 107 8.64 -19.68 -4.15
CA HIS A 107 9.99 -19.26 -3.77
C HIS A 107 9.99 -18.04 -2.86
N CYS A 108 8.82 -17.52 -2.50
CA CYS A 108 8.66 -16.35 -1.63
C CYS A 108 9.40 -15.11 -2.14
N THR A 109 9.30 -14.84 -3.45
CA THR A 109 10.01 -13.73 -4.09
C THR A 109 9.08 -12.74 -4.75
N ILE A 110 9.49 -11.48 -4.74
CA ILE A 110 8.87 -10.38 -5.49
C ILE A 110 9.95 -9.73 -6.32
N THR A 111 9.75 -9.68 -7.64
CA THR A 111 10.72 -9.09 -8.57
C THR A 111 10.09 -8.03 -9.45
N LEU A 112 10.87 -7.02 -9.81
CA LEU A 112 10.47 -6.02 -10.80
C LEU A 112 10.51 -6.65 -12.18
N ALA A 113 9.51 -6.38 -13.00
CA ALA A 113 9.46 -6.84 -14.39
C ALA A 113 9.20 -5.68 -15.34
N GLU A 114 9.66 -5.83 -16.56
CA GLU A 114 9.31 -4.94 -17.65
C GLU A 114 8.00 -5.40 -18.29
N PHE A 115 7.14 -4.46 -18.70
CA PHE A 115 5.80 -4.78 -19.23
C PHE A 115 5.84 -5.72 -20.44
N HIS A 116 6.86 -5.63 -21.27
CA HIS A 116 6.99 -6.46 -22.48
C HIS A 116 7.42 -7.90 -22.18
N THR A 117 7.93 -8.19 -20.98
CA THR A 117 8.31 -9.53 -20.54
C THR A 117 7.20 -10.31 -19.89
N LEU A 118 6.06 -9.65 -19.61
CA LEU A 118 4.92 -10.29 -18.97
C LEU A 118 4.22 -11.26 -19.93
N ASP A 119 3.84 -12.42 -19.41
CA ASP A 119 3.00 -13.36 -20.14
C ASP A 119 1.64 -12.72 -20.48
N ARG A 120 1.17 -12.92 -21.69
CA ARG A 120 -0.14 -12.44 -22.17
C ARG A 120 -1.30 -13.36 -21.77
N TYR A 121 -1.00 -14.61 -21.46
CA TYR A 121 -1.99 -15.60 -21.07
C TYR A 121 -2.18 -15.62 -19.55
N VAL A 122 -2.91 -14.63 -19.07
CA VAL A 122 -3.13 -14.41 -17.63
C VAL A 122 -4.63 -14.35 -17.34
N THR A 123 -4.98 -14.71 -16.11
CA THR A 123 -6.34 -14.57 -15.58
C THR A 123 -6.37 -13.36 -14.66
N PHE A 124 -7.29 -12.43 -14.92
CA PHE A 124 -7.53 -11.30 -14.04
C PHE A 124 -8.21 -11.77 -12.75
N LEU A 125 -7.66 -11.41 -11.60
CA LEU A 125 -8.17 -11.80 -10.29
C LEU A 125 -8.90 -10.66 -9.57
N GLY A 126 -8.48 -9.43 -9.80
CA GLY A 126 -9.04 -8.25 -9.13
C GLY A 126 -8.12 -7.04 -9.22
N SER A 127 -8.52 -5.99 -8.54
CA SER A 127 -7.74 -4.75 -8.47
C SER A 127 -7.62 -4.29 -7.03
N PHE A 128 -6.46 -3.75 -6.70
CA PHE A 128 -6.29 -2.91 -5.52
C PHE A 128 -6.64 -1.49 -5.93
N ASP A 129 -7.76 -0.96 -5.48
CA ASP A 129 -8.21 0.39 -5.81
C ASP A 129 -8.55 1.16 -4.53
N GLU A 130 -8.27 2.45 -4.54
CA GLU A 130 -8.55 3.35 -3.43
C GLU A 130 -10.05 3.47 -3.12
N ASN A 131 -10.88 3.30 -4.13
CA ASN A 131 -12.32 3.56 -4.04
C ASN A 131 -13.14 2.37 -3.50
N GLU A 132 -12.58 1.19 -3.36
CA GLU A 132 -13.30 0.00 -2.85
C GLU A 132 -13.31 -0.11 -1.32
N GLN A 133 -12.72 0.84 -0.61
CA GLN A 133 -12.71 0.89 0.86
C GLN A 133 -13.85 1.73 1.47
N LYS A 134 -14.94 1.89 0.75
CA LYS A 134 -16.15 2.54 1.29
C LYS A 134 -17.17 1.53 1.77
#